data_96a57d5d412e1cbf96780b55dcc0fc4d
#
_entry.id   96a57d5d412e1cbf96780b55dcc0fc4d
#
_cell.length_a   1.000
_cell.length_b   1.000
_cell.length_c   1.000
_cell.angle_alpha   90.00
_cell.angle_beta   90.00
_cell.angle_gamma   90.00
#
_symmetry.space_group_name_H-M   'P 1'
#
loop_
_entity.id
_entity.type
_entity.pdbx_description
1 polymer ?
#
loop_
_entity_poly.entity_id
_entity_poly.type
_entity_poly.pdbx_seq_one_letter_code
_entity_poly.pdbx_strand_id
1 'polypeptide(L)'
;MPWQGVEETIAMRKFKSFLGGLGLVMLLAVGLVVWARLPPVAVGVLLLALVLWLLLTRRGRQTLSVAGVGISTLGQRLGASSVIVIGIAGVVGVLVAMLAMGEGFQATLQQTGSDDTAIVLRGGSNAELNSVLERDNLSVIAQAPGVARGANGKPVASAEISVVANLPKKSDPTADANVQIRGVGDEAWTLRPNVKIVQGRRFKPGLRELVVGQGALRQFVGLEVGQQLRLAGQQWTVVGVFAANDSHDSELWGDMQTVASAYRRGSSAQSVTVRLTSPQAFDTFKAALSSDPRLKVDVSTTREYYTKQSEGLTRVIRVVGITVGTIMAIGAIFGALNTMFAAIAARAREIATLRAIGFRGVPVVVAVLLETMLLALLGGVLGGFVTWLIFNGYTASTLGSNFSQVVFQFRVSPQLLWTGLKWAMAIGFIGGLFPAVRAARLPVTTALRES
;
A
#
# COMPACT_ATOMS: atom_id res chain seq x y z
N MET A 1 -56.74 31.09 -14.16
CA MET A 1 -55.65 30.12 -14.19
C MET A 1 -54.24 30.79 -14.09
N PRO A 2 -53.86 31.39 -12.96
CA PRO A 2 -52.50 31.99 -12.82
C PRO A 2 -51.48 31.11 -12.07
N TRP A 3 -51.85 29.94 -11.56
CA TRP A 3 -50.97 29.13 -10.66
C TRP A 3 -50.01 28.18 -11.40
N GLN A 4 -50.32 27.73 -12.62
CA GLN A 4 -49.46 26.80 -13.38
C GLN A 4 -48.10 27.40 -13.78
N GLY A 5 -48.07 28.68 -14.13
CA GLY A 5 -46.81 29.34 -14.52
C GLY A 5 -45.83 29.60 -13.35
N VAL A 6 -46.37 29.68 -12.13
CA VAL A 6 -45.52 29.84 -10.93
C VAL A 6 -44.86 28.53 -10.54
N GLU A 7 -45.55 27.40 -10.64
CA GLU A 7 -44.95 26.07 -10.35
C GLU A 7 -43.89 25.69 -11.38
N GLU A 8 -44.10 25.94 -12.67
CA GLU A 8 -43.08 25.71 -13.70
C GLU A 8 -41.85 26.57 -13.51
N THR A 9 -42.02 27.84 -13.11
CA THR A 9 -40.88 28.74 -12.83
C THR A 9 -40.09 28.29 -11.61
N ILE A 10 -40.77 27.80 -10.56
CA ILE A 10 -40.10 27.22 -9.33
C ILE A 10 -39.40 25.92 -9.67
N ALA A 11 -40.03 25.04 -10.46
CA ALA A 11 -39.44 23.78 -10.89
C ALA A 11 -38.18 24.02 -11.77
N MET A 12 -38.24 24.93 -12.69
CA MET A 12 -37.12 25.30 -13.56
C MET A 12 -35.97 25.96 -12.77
N ARG A 13 -36.26 26.77 -11.76
CA ARG A 13 -35.27 27.37 -10.88
C ARG A 13 -34.59 26.31 -9.98
N LYS A 14 -35.37 25.34 -9.45
CA LYS A 14 -34.83 24.18 -8.70
C LYS A 14 -33.97 23.30 -9.59
N PHE A 15 -34.37 23.03 -10.83
CA PHE A 15 -33.61 22.24 -11.79
C PHE A 15 -32.31 22.93 -12.22
N LYS A 16 -32.30 24.24 -12.47
CA LYS A 16 -31.08 25.02 -12.74
C LYS A 16 -30.13 25.03 -11.53
N SER A 17 -30.67 25.14 -10.32
CA SER A 17 -29.88 25.06 -9.07
C SER A 17 -29.26 23.67 -8.87
N PHE A 18 -30.02 22.60 -9.18
CA PHE A 18 -29.54 21.23 -9.14
C PHE A 18 -28.45 20.97 -10.17
N LEU A 19 -28.62 21.41 -11.41
CA LEU A 19 -27.59 21.31 -12.46
C LEU A 19 -26.33 22.11 -12.11
N GLY A 20 -26.47 23.30 -11.52
CA GLY A 20 -25.36 24.09 -11.03
C GLY A 20 -24.59 23.41 -9.89
N GLY A 21 -25.33 22.76 -8.97
CA GLY A 21 -24.74 21.94 -7.89
C GLY A 21 -23.99 20.72 -8.43
N LEU A 22 -24.59 20.01 -9.38
CA LEU A 22 -23.95 18.84 -10.02
C LEU A 22 -22.68 19.25 -10.78
N GLY A 23 -22.72 20.36 -11.51
CA GLY A 23 -21.55 20.90 -12.22
C GLY A 23 -20.40 21.27 -11.26
N LEU A 24 -20.71 21.85 -10.10
CA LEU A 24 -19.72 22.16 -9.07
C LEU A 24 -19.09 20.89 -8.48
N VAL A 25 -19.90 19.87 -8.19
CA VAL A 25 -19.42 18.57 -7.68
C VAL A 25 -18.50 17.90 -8.71
N MET A 26 -18.88 17.89 -9.99
CA MET A 26 -18.04 17.37 -11.06
C MET A 26 -16.72 18.12 -11.18
N LEU A 27 -16.74 19.45 -11.11
CA LEU A 27 -15.54 20.28 -11.17
C LEU A 27 -14.61 20.02 -9.99
N LEU A 28 -15.15 19.86 -8.78
CA LEU A 28 -14.38 19.48 -7.60
C LEU A 28 -13.80 18.07 -7.74
N ALA A 29 -14.56 17.11 -8.27
CA ALA A 29 -14.08 15.76 -8.49
C ALA A 29 -12.94 15.72 -9.52
N VAL A 30 -13.07 16.42 -10.64
CA VAL A 30 -12.00 16.56 -11.63
C VAL A 30 -10.78 17.25 -11.02
N GLY A 31 -10.96 18.33 -10.27
CA GLY A 31 -9.89 19.02 -9.55
C GLY A 31 -9.15 18.11 -8.59
N LEU A 32 -9.86 17.23 -7.85
CA LEU A 32 -9.26 16.23 -6.96
C LEU A 32 -8.43 15.19 -7.71
N VAL A 33 -8.93 14.69 -8.83
CA VAL A 33 -8.19 13.73 -9.67
C VAL A 33 -6.91 14.37 -10.21
N VAL A 34 -6.99 15.61 -10.70
CA VAL A 34 -5.81 16.38 -11.14
C VAL A 34 -4.84 16.57 -9.98
N TRP A 35 -5.31 17.04 -8.82
CA TRP A 35 -4.51 17.24 -7.61
C TRP A 35 -3.79 15.95 -7.18
N ALA A 36 -4.50 14.82 -7.15
CA ALA A 36 -3.92 13.53 -6.76
C ALA A 36 -2.75 13.11 -7.68
N ARG A 37 -2.81 13.47 -8.97
CA ARG A 37 -1.78 13.13 -9.98
C ARG A 37 -0.64 14.15 -10.08
N LEU A 38 -0.76 15.33 -9.46
CA LEU A 38 0.28 16.36 -9.55
C LEU A 38 1.61 15.84 -8.97
N PRO A 39 2.73 15.99 -9.72
CA PRO A 39 4.06 15.67 -9.19
C PRO A 39 4.47 16.68 -8.11
N PRO A 40 5.38 16.31 -7.18
CA PRO A 40 5.83 17.19 -6.11
C PRO A 40 6.36 18.56 -6.60
N VAL A 41 7.04 18.57 -7.75
CA VAL A 41 7.55 19.80 -8.37
C VAL A 41 6.42 20.76 -8.73
N ALA A 42 5.34 20.26 -9.32
CA ALA A 42 4.18 21.10 -9.69
C ALA A 42 3.49 21.68 -8.45
N VAL A 43 3.38 20.90 -7.36
CA VAL A 43 2.87 21.40 -6.07
C VAL A 43 3.79 22.48 -5.52
N GLY A 44 5.11 22.30 -5.59
CA GLY A 44 6.11 23.31 -5.19
C GLY A 44 5.97 24.60 -5.98
N VAL A 45 5.78 24.53 -7.30
CA VAL A 45 5.53 25.71 -8.16
C VAL A 45 4.25 26.43 -7.77
N LEU A 46 3.16 25.70 -7.49
CA LEU A 46 1.90 26.31 -7.04
C LEU A 46 2.03 27.00 -5.69
N LEU A 47 2.75 26.38 -4.75
CA LEU A 47 3.05 26.99 -3.44
C LEU A 47 3.92 28.23 -3.59
N LEU A 48 4.95 28.19 -4.43
CA LEU A 48 5.81 29.36 -4.72
C LEU A 48 4.98 30.49 -5.34
N ALA A 49 4.13 30.18 -6.32
CA ALA A 49 3.25 31.17 -6.94
C ALA A 49 2.29 31.81 -5.91
N LEU A 50 1.74 31.00 -4.99
CA LEU A 50 0.90 31.49 -3.89
C LEU A 50 1.69 32.41 -2.96
N VAL A 51 2.89 32.01 -2.55
CA VAL A 51 3.76 32.82 -1.68
C VAL A 51 4.14 34.15 -2.36
N LEU A 52 4.55 34.12 -3.63
CA LEU A 52 4.84 35.31 -4.40
C LEU A 52 3.62 36.22 -4.51
N TRP A 53 2.45 35.68 -4.77
CA TRP A 53 1.20 36.44 -4.81
C TRP A 53 0.91 37.10 -3.45
N LEU A 54 1.06 36.35 -2.34
CA LEU A 54 0.87 36.85 -0.97
C LEU A 54 1.82 38.01 -0.62
N LEU A 55 3.08 37.94 -1.05
CA LEU A 55 4.10 38.94 -0.70
C LEU A 55 4.09 40.14 -1.64
N LEU A 56 3.92 39.93 -2.95
CA LEU A 56 4.12 40.97 -3.96
C LEU A 56 2.86 41.78 -4.25
N THR A 57 1.66 41.22 -4.03
CA THR A 57 0.42 41.97 -4.36
C THR A 57 -0.20 42.66 -3.16
N ARG A 58 -0.88 43.81 -3.41
CA ARG A 58 -1.64 44.49 -2.35
C ARG A 58 -2.72 43.59 -1.74
N ARG A 59 -3.40 42.76 -2.57
CA ARG A 59 -4.42 41.78 -2.11
C ARG A 59 -3.80 40.66 -1.28
N GLY A 60 -2.63 40.19 -1.67
CA GLY A 60 -1.88 39.19 -0.91
C GLY A 60 -1.47 39.69 0.48
N ARG A 61 -0.94 40.88 0.58
CA ARG A 61 -0.58 41.50 1.87
C ARG A 61 -1.80 41.71 2.78
N GLN A 62 -2.94 42.11 2.21
CA GLN A 62 -4.20 42.18 2.96
C GLN A 62 -4.62 40.78 3.46
N THR A 63 -4.46 39.75 2.63
CA THR A 63 -4.73 38.36 3.02
C THR A 63 -3.86 37.94 4.20
N LEU A 64 -2.55 38.24 4.18
CA LEU A 64 -1.65 37.91 5.27
C LEU A 64 -2.05 38.60 6.59
N SER A 65 -2.46 39.87 6.55
CA SER A 65 -2.96 40.59 7.73
C SER A 65 -4.21 39.91 8.30
N VAL A 66 -5.19 39.55 7.47
CA VAL A 66 -6.42 38.88 7.89
C VAL A 66 -6.11 37.46 8.40
N ALA A 67 -5.26 36.68 7.69
CA ALA A 67 -4.84 35.36 8.12
C ALA A 67 -4.06 35.39 9.44
N GLY A 68 -3.21 36.38 9.64
CA GLY A 68 -2.46 36.59 10.90
C GLY A 68 -3.38 36.72 12.10
N VAL A 69 -4.45 37.50 12.00
CA VAL A 69 -5.50 37.60 13.05
C VAL A 69 -6.20 36.23 13.23
N GLY A 70 -6.53 35.52 12.15
CA GLY A 70 -7.14 34.19 12.21
C GLY A 70 -6.27 33.17 12.94
N ILE A 71 -4.99 33.10 12.56
CA ILE A 71 -4.04 32.14 13.10
C ILE A 71 -3.70 32.47 14.58
N SER A 72 -3.55 33.72 14.97
CA SER A 72 -3.28 34.09 16.37
C SER A 72 -4.42 33.72 17.34
N THR A 73 -5.64 33.67 16.85
CA THR A 73 -6.81 33.26 17.66
C THR A 73 -7.05 31.73 17.66
N LEU A 74 -6.31 30.92 16.90
CA LEU A 74 -6.43 29.45 16.92
C LEU A 74 -6.16 28.86 18.31
N GLY A 75 -5.19 29.44 19.05
CA GLY A 75 -4.90 29.05 20.44
C GLY A 75 -6.07 29.22 21.41
N GLN A 76 -6.96 30.19 21.16
CA GLN A 76 -8.16 30.44 21.97
C GLN A 76 -9.31 29.47 21.63
N ARG A 77 -9.19 28.72 20.51
CA ARG A 77 -10.20 27.80 19.96
C ARG A 77 -9.67 26.39 19.81
N LEU A 78 -8.76 25.98 20.69
CA LEU A 78 -8.12 24.66 20.63
C LEU A 78 -9.15 23.51 20.51
N GLY A 79 -10.29 23.58 21.19
CA GLY A 79 -11.33 22.56 21.10
C GLY A 79 -11.89 22.37 19.69
N ALA A 80 -12.22 23.47 19.01
CA ALA A 80 -12.76 23.42 17.64
C ALA A 80 -11.67 23.07 16.63
N SER A 81 -10.47 23.62 16.76
CA SER A 81 -9.34 23.38 15.85
C SER A 81 -8.82 21.93 15.97
N SER A 82 -8.79 21.36 17.19
CA SER A 82 -8.36 19.98 17.42
C SER A 82 -9.27 18.96 16.76
N VAL A 83 -10.58 19.21 16.69
CA VAL A 83 -11.51 18.30 15.97
C VAL A 83 -11.13 18.17 14.50
N ILE A 84 -10.79 19.28 13.84
CA ILE A 84 -10.36 19.25 12.43
C ILE A 84 -9.02 18.53 12.31
N VAL A 85 -8.04 18.86 13.14
CA VAL A 85 -6.69 18.26 13.10
C VAL A 85 -6.77 16.76 13.37
N ILE A 86 -7.47 16.32 14.42
CA ILE A 86 -7.60 14.89 14.78
C ILE A 86 -8.43 14.15 13.72
N GLY A 87 -9.50 14.74 13.22
CA GLY A 87 -10.30 14.13 12.15
C GLY A 87 -9.48 13.88 10.88
N ILE A 88 -8.71 14.86 10.43
CA ILE A 88 -7.82 14.71 9.25
C ILE A 88 -6.67 13.76 9.56
N ALA A 89 -6.09 13.83 10.77
CA ALA A 89 -5.03 12.90 11.19
C ALA A 89 -5.50 11.45 11.16
N GLY A 90 -6.72 11.17 11.63
CA GLY A 90 -7.34 9.85 11.56
C GLY A 90 -7.50 9.34 10.13
N VAL A 91 -8.01 10.19 9.22
CA VAL A 91 -8.16 9.83 7.79
C VAL A 91 -6.80 9.52 7.16
N VAL A 92 -5.82 10.41 7.35
CA VAL A 92 -4.48 10.22 6.80
C VAL A 92 -3.81 8.99 7.39
N GLY A 93 -3.96 8.80 8.72
CA GLY A 93 -3.40 7.66 9.43
C GLY A 93 -3.91 6.33 8.87
N VAL A 94 -5.22 6.16 8.75
CA VAL A 94 -5.82 4.93 8.21
C VAL A 94 -5.43 4.72 6.75
N LEU A 95 -5.51 5.76 5.91
CA LEU A 95 -5.15 5.67 4.50
C LEU A 95 -3.68 5.24 4.32
N VAL A 96 -2.76 5.92 5.00
CA VAL A 96 -1.32 5.62 4.89
C VAL A 96 -1.01 4.23 5.45
N ALA A 97 -1.64 3.80 6.57
CA ALA A 97 -1.46 2.47 7.13
C ALA A 97 -1.91 1.37 6.14
N MET A 98 -3.07 1.52 5.53
CA MET A 98 -3.57 0.58 4.52
C MET A 98 -2.65 0.50 3.30
N LEU A 99 -2.19 1.65 2.80
CA LEU A 99 -1.27 1.68 1.66
C LEU A 99 0.11 1.12 2.02
N ALA A 100 0.60 1.37 3.25
CA ALA A 100 1.87 0.85 3.76
C ALA A 100 1.86 -0.69 3.88
N MET A 101 0.71 -1.27 4.24
CA MET A 101 0.51 -2.73 4.21
C MET A 101 0.73 -3.27 2.79
N GLY A 102 0.10 -2.67 1.78
CA GLY A 102 0.25 -3.08 0.38
C GLY A 102 1.68 -2.91 -0.14
N GLU A 103 2.33 -1.78 0.18
CA GLU A 103 3.72 -1.51 -0.23
C GLU A 103 4.70 -2.49 0.45
N GLY A 104 4.50 -2.79 1.74
CA GLY A 104 5.32 -3.75 2.48
C GLY A 104 5.19 -5.17 1.92
N PHE A 105 3.98 -5.64 1.65
CA PHE A 105 3.73 -6.94 1.03
C PHE A 105 4.38 -7.03 -0.37
N GLN A 106 4.16 -6.03 -1.21
CA GLN A 106 4.76 -5.96 -2.54
C GLN A 106 6.30 -5.97 -2.48
N ALA A 107 6.88 -5.17 -1.59
CA ALA A 107 8.33 -5.09 -1.42
C ALA A 107 8.93 -6.44 -0.99
N THR A 108 8.29 -7.14 -0.05
CA THR A 108 8.73 -8.46 0.41
C THR A 108 8.76 -9.47 -0.73
N LEU A 109 7.71 -9.53 -1.55
CA LEU A 109 7.67 -10.45 -2.69
C LEU A 109 8.64 -10.05 -3.80
N GLN A 110 8.80 -8.77 -4.10
CA GLN A 110 9.77 -8.31 -5.10
C GLN A 110 11.22 -8.58 -4.69
N GLN A 111 11.54 -8.51 -3.41
CA GLN A 111 12.87 -8.86 -2.88
C GLN A 111 13.19 -10.34 -2.98
N THR A 112 12.17 -11.21 -3.04
CA THR A 112 12.32 -12.66 -3.22
C THR A 112 12.85 -13.01 -4.60
N GLY A 113 12.56 -12.22 -5.61
CA GLY A 113 12.94 -12.45 -6.99
C GLY A 113 14.19 -11.67 -7.42
N SER A 114 14.87 -12.19 -8.46
CA SER A 114 16.00 -11.56 -9.11
C SER A 114 15.84 -11.61 -10.63
N ASP A 115 16.57 -10.74 -11.36
CA ASP A 115 16.58 -10.73 -12.82
C ASP A 115 17.62 -11.71 -13.40
N ASP A 116 18.56 -12.20 -12.57
CA ASP A 116 19.55 -13.20 -12.92
C ASP A 116 19.10 -14.65 -12.66
N THR A 117 17.88 -14.82 -12.18
CA THR A 117 17.27 -16.14 -12.01
C THR A 117 15.93 -16.22 -12.73
N ALA A 118 15.64 -17.39 -13.31
CA ALA A 118 14.37 -17.67 -13.98
C ALA A 118 13.66 -18.84 -13.28
N ILE A 119 12.33 -18.76 -13.28
CA ILE A 119 11.45 -19.86 -12.84
C ILE A 119 10.66 -20.38 -14.02
N VAL A 120 10.57 -21.69 -14.10
CA VAL A 120 9.84 -22.43 -15.13
C VAL A 120 8.70 -23.17 -14.47
N LEU A 121 7.50 -22.93 -14.96
CA LEU A 121 6.26 -23.60 -14.54
C LEU A 121 5.63 -24.33 -15.73
N ARG A 122 4.68 -25.22 -15.47
CA ARG A 122 3.84 -25.76 -16.54
C ARG A 122 3.06 -24.65 -17.24
N GLY A 123 2.94 -24.72 -18.55
CA GLY A 123 2.20 -23.74 -19.34
C GLY A 123 0.76 -23.55 -18.85
N GLY A 124 0.37 -22.29 -18.68
CA GLY A 124 -0.92 -21.88 -18.14
C GLY A 124 -1.03 -21.95 -16.62
N SER A 125 0.05 -22.23 -15.89
CA SER A 125 0.07 -22.20 -14.42
C SER A 125 0.46 -20.82 -13.93
N ASN A 126 -0.35 -20.25 -13.04
CA ASN A 126 -0.11 -18.95 -12.44
C ASN A 126 0.59 -19.02 -11.07
N ALA A 127 0.73 -20.21 -10.49
CA ALA A 127 1.39 -20.46 -9.21
C ALA A 127 2.06 -21.82 -9.19
N GLU A 128 3.10 -22.00 -8.39
CA GLU A 128 3.83 -23.26 -8.22
C GLU A 128 2.90 -24.40 -7.81
N LEU A 129 1.94 -24.16 -6.91
CA LEU A 129 0.99 -25.18 -6.42
C LEU A 129 0.15 -25.81 -7.54
N ASN A 130 -0.11 -25.07 -8.63
CA ASN A 130 -0.94 -25.52 -9.76
C ASN A 130 -0.10 -26.04 -10.91
N SER A 131 1.22 -26.07 -10.76
CA SER A 131 2.17 -26.51 -11.76
C SER A 131 2.63 -27.95 -11.48
N VAL A 132 2.77 -28.72 -12.53
CA VAL A 132 3.38 -30.06 -12.49
C VAL A 132 4.28 -30.21 -13.70
N LEU A 133 5.55 -30.41 -13.46
CA LEU A 133 6.59 -30.68 -14.45
C LEU A 133 7.05 -32.13 -14.28
N GLU A 134 6.98 -32.89 -15.35
CA GLU A 134 7.41 -34.29 -15.35
C GLU A 134 8.93 -34.41 -15.27
N ARG A 135 9.42 -35.54 -14.77
CA ARG A 135 10.83 -35.78 -14.55
C ARG A 135 11.72 -35.54 -15.79
N ASP A 136 11.23 -35.94 -16.97
CA ASP A 136 11.99 -35.79 -18.20
C ASP A 136 12.18 -34.33 -18.59
N ASN A 137 11.20 -33.48 -18.30
CA ASN A 137 11.27 -32.03 -18.53
C ASN A 137 12.32 -31.36 -17.66
N LEU A 138 12.53 -31.85 -16.43
CA LEU A 138 13.47 -31.22 -15.48
C LEU A 138 14.90 -31.20 -16.01
N SER A 139 15.34 -32.29 -16.64
CA SER A 139 16.69 -32.40 -17.20
C SER A 139 16.87 -31.50 -18.43
N VAL A 140 15.87 -31.38 -19.28
CA VAL A 140 15.87 -30.51 -20.46
C VAL A 140 15.95 -29.05 -20.03
N ILE A 141 15.12 -28.65 -19.07
CA ILE A 141 15.11 -27.27 -18.55
C ILE A 141 16.46 -26.90 -17.92
N ALA A 142 17.03 -27.79 -17.09
CA ALA A 142 18.31 -27.52 -16.40
C ALA A 142 19.49 -27.38 -17.36
N GLN A 143 19.45 -28.03 -18.53
CA GLN A 143 20.53 -28.02 -19.52
C GLN A 143 20.31 -27.01 -20.65
N ALA A 144 19.23 -26.25 -20.62
CA ALA A 144 18.90 -25.29 -21.66
C ALA A 144 19.96 -24.17 -21.81
N PRO A 145 20.15 -23.62 -23.02
CA PRO A 145 21.02 -22.48 -23.25
C PRO A 145 20.69 -21.30 -22.35
N GLY A 146 21.73 -20.60 -21.86
CA GLY A 146 21.56 -19.47 -20.94
C GLY A 146 21.61 -19.84 -19.45
N VAL A 147 21.55 -21.13 -19.10
CA VAL A 147 21.70 -21.56 -17.70
C VAL A 147 23.17 -21.52 -17.29
N ALA A 148 23.43 -20.89 -16.13
CA ALA A 148 24.76 -20.80 -15.56
C ALA A 148 25.24 -22.17 -15.04
N ARG A 149 26.54 -22.41 -15.09
CA ARG A 149 27.16 -23.61 -14.52
C ARG A 149 27.97 -23.26 -13.27
N GLY A 150 27.84 -24.09 -12.26
CA GLY A 150 28.63 -23.98 -11.03
C GLY A 150 30.10 -24.38 -11.23
N ALA A 151 30.91 -24.19 -10.21
CA ALA A 151 32.34 -24.57 -10.21
C ALA A 151 32.55 -26.07 -10.48
N ASN A 152 31.57 -26.92 -10.22
CA ASN A 152 31.56 -28.36 -10.49
C ASN A 152 31.13 -28.71 -11.94
N GLY A 153 30.92 -27.70 -12.82
CA GLY A 153 30.46 -27.86 -14.19
C GLY A 153 28.97 -28.22 -14.32
N LYS A 154 28.26 -28.44 -13.23
CA LYS A 154 26.82 -28.76 -13.25
C LYS A 154 26.00 -27.47 -13.44
N PRO A 155 24.82 -27.56 -14.08
CA PRO A 155 23.94 -26.42 -14.19
C PRO A 155 23.44 -25.99 -12.79
N VAL A 156 23.39 -24.68 -12.54
CA VAL A 156 22.81 -24.14 -11.31
C VAL A 156 21.29 -24.07 -11.48
N ALA A 157 20.65 -25.20 -11.21
CA ALA A 157 19.21 -25.40 -11.35
C ALA A 157 18.67 -26.21 -10.17
N SER A 158 17.55 -25.79 -9.62
CA SER A 158 16.82 -26.45 -8.54
C SER A 158 15.42 -26.81 -9.02
N ALA A 159 15.13 -28.10 -9.09
CA ALA A 159 13.77 -28.58 -9.18
C ALA A 159 13.13 -28.54 -7.78
N GLU A 160 11.94 -27.99 -7.66
CA GLU A 160 11.34 -27.69 -6.37
C GLU A 160 9.90 -28.20 -6.30
N ILE A 161 9.49 -28.59 -5.11
CA ILE A 161 8.12 -28.92 -4.76
C ILE A 161 7.62 -27.93 -3.73
N SER A 162 6.41 -27.42 -3.95
CA SER A 162 5.71 -26.55 -3.02
C SER A 162 4.42 -27.26 -2.57
N VAL A 163 4.25 -27.44 -1.28
CA VAL A 163 3.05 -28.01 -0.67
C VAL A 163 2.62 -27.17 0.51
N VAL A 164 1.35 -27.29 0.89
CA VAL A 164 0.80 -26.53 2.03
C VAL A 164 0.49 -27.52 3.16
N ALA A 165 0.84 -27.13 4.38
CA ALA A 165 0.47 -27.80 5.61
C ALA A 165 -0.26 -26.83 6.54
N ASN A 166 -1.07 -27.38 7.45
CA ASN A 166 -1.74 -26.59 8.49
C ASN A 166 -1.00 -26.73 9.80
N LEU A 167 -0.70 -25.61 10.43
CA LEU A 167 -0.07 -25.55 11.73
C LEU A 167 -0.79 -24.56 12.64
N PRO A 168 -0.85 -24.80 13.97
CA PRO A 168 -1.45 -23.88 14.92
C PRO A 168 -0.66 -22.59 15.02
N LYS A 169 -1.36 -21.45 15.08
CA LYS A 169 -0.74 -20.14 15.24
C LYS A 169 -0.31 -19.88 16.69
N LYS A 170 0.80 -19.17 16.91
CA LYS A 170 1.20 -18.71 18.26
C LYS A 170 0.22 -17.68 18.84
N SER A 171 -0.41 -16.88 17.99
CA SER A 171 -1.40 -15.87 18.42
C SER A 171 -2.73 -16.47 18.86
N ASP A 172 -3.10 -17.63 18.30
CA ASP A 172 -4.29 -18.40 18.63
C ASP A 172 -4.02 -19.87 18.33
N PRO A 173 -3.59 -20.65 19.31
CA PRO A 173 -3.26 -22.07 19.14
C PRO A 173 -4.47 -22.95 18.77
N THR A 174 -5.69 -22.45 18.88
CA THR A 174 -6.91 -23.16 18.47
C THR A 174 -7.23 -22.98 16.99
N ALA A 175 -6.59 -22.00 16.32
CA ALA A 175 -6.76 -21.72 14.92
C ALA A 175 -5.53 -22.17 14.09
N ASP A 176 -5.75 -23.11 13.19
CA ASP A 176 -4.76 -23.52 12.22
C ASP A 176 -4.64 -22.50 11.09
N ALA A 177 -3.43 -22.36 10.56
CA ALA A 177 -3.18 -21.60 9.36
C ALA A 177 -2.21 -22.34 8.42
N ASN A 178 -2.31 -22.00 7.14
CA ASN A 178 -1.53 -22.60 6.10
C ASN A 178 -0.08 -22.10 6.13
N VAL A 179 0.87 -23.02 6.14
CA VAL A 179 2.31 -22.74 5.95
C VAL A 179 2.79 -23.48 4.69
N GLN A 180 3.63 -22.85 3.90
CA GLN A 180 4.25 -23.46 2.73
C GLN A 180 5.46 -24.30 3.15
N ILE A 181 5.49 -25.54 2.64
CA ILE A 181 6.67 -26.40 2.74
C ILE A 181 7.27 -26.49 1.33
N ARG A 182 8.53 -26.12 1.24
CA ARG A 182 9.30 -26.20 0.00
C ARG A 182 10.29 -27.36 0.08
N GLY A 183 10.15 -28.32 -0.82
CA GLY A 183 11.13 -29.38 -1.04
C GLY A 183 12.18 -28.90 -2.02
N VAL A 184 13.44 -28.85 -1.62
CA VAL A 184 14.56 -28.28 -2.41
C VAL A 184 15.76 -29.22 -2.43
N GLY A 185 16.60 -29.09 -3.45
CA GLY A 185 17.93 -29.70 -3.52
C GLY A 185 19.04 -28.75 -3.02
N ASP A 186 20.29 -29.23 -3.07
CA ASP A 186 21.45 -28.46 -2.61
C ASP A 186 21.67 -27.18 -3.42
N GLU A 187 21.35 -27.18 -4.72
CA GLU A 187 21.48 -26.02 -5.61
C GLU A 187 20.60 -24.83 -5.19
N ALA A 188 19.51 -25.07 -4.47
CA ALA A 188 18.62 -24.03 -3.97
C ALA A 188 19.33 -23.00 -3.08
N TRP A 189 20.32 -23.46 -2.30
CA TRP A 189 21.14 -22.58 -1.45
C TRP A 189 22.10 -21.70 -2.26
N THR A 190 22.55 -22.20 -3.42
CA THR A 190 23.38 -21.42 -4.36
C THR A 190 22.55 -20.41 -5.12
N LEU A 191 21.33 -20.78 -5.48
CA LEU A 191 20.37 -19.89 -6.17
C LEU A 191 19.93 -18.72 -5.29
N ARG A 192 19.86 -18.94 -3.95
CA ARG A 192 19.37 -17.95 -2.97
C ARG A 192 20.44 -17.63 -1.94
N PRO A 193 21.46 -16.84 -2.29
CA PRO A 193 22.60 -16.53 -1.40
C PRO A 193 22.22 -15.68 -0.18
N ASN A 194 21.06 -15.04 -0.22
CA ASN A 194 20.48 -14.30 0.90
C ASN A 194 19.93 -15.21 2.00
N VAL A 195 19.60 -16.48 1.70
CA VAL A 195 19.12 -17.46 2.68
C VAL A 195 20.30 -17.95 3.54
N LYS A 196 20.34 -17.55 4.80
CA LYS A 196 21.41 -17.89 5.75
C LYS A 196 20.85 -18.63 6.95
N ILE A 197 21.53 -19.70 7.36
CA ILE A 197 21.22 -20.39 8.63
C ILE A 197 21.62 -19.47 9.78
N VAL A 198 20.65 -19.14 10.64
CA VAL A 198 20.86 -18.30 11.82
C VAL A 198 20.88 -19.11 13.11
N GLN A 199 20.32 -20.34 13.09
CA GLN A 199 20.34 -21.26 14.21
C GLN A 199 20.35 -22.72 13.71
N GLY A 200 21.08 -23.61 14.37
CA GLY A 200 21.15 -25.02 14.00
C GLY A 200 21.95 -25.27 12.72
N ARG A 201 21.49 -26.14 11.86
CA ARG A 201 22.16 -26.56 10.62
C ARG A 201 21.19 -26.75 9.47
N ARG A 202 21.69 -26.93 8.25
CA ARG A 202 20.91 -27.39 7.09
C ARG A 202 20.39 -28.81 7.31
N PHE A 203 19.26 -29.14 6.68
CA PHE A 203 18.74 -30.51 6.63
C PHE A 203 19.70 -31.41 5.84
N LYS A 204 19.69 -32.72 6.14
CA LYS A 204 20.43 -33.71 5.39
C LYS A 204 19.49 -34.35 4.33
N PRO A 205 19.96 -34.53 3.08
CA PRO A 205 19.20 -35.23 2.06
C PRO A 205 18.74 -36.61 2.52
N GLY A 206 17.50 -36.99 2.14
CA GLY A 206 16.87 -38.27 2.48
C GLY A 206 16.36 -38.41 3.90
N LEU A 207 16.57 -37.42 4.78
CA LEU A 207 16.00 -37.40 6.12
C LEU A 207 14.77 -36.50 6.22
N ARG A 208 13.85 -36.83 7.15
CA ARG A 208 12.69 -35.99 7.48
C ARG A 208 13.11 -34.86 8.42
N GLU A 209 13.96 -34.02 7.91
CA GLU A 209 14.48 -32.84 8.60
C GLU A 209 13.94 -31.58 7.90
N LEU A 210 13.65 -30.55 8.69
CA LEU A 210 13.19 -29.26 8.21
C LEU A 210 14.09 -28.13 8.72
N VAL A 211 14.26 -27.14 7.89
CA VAL A 211 14.78 -25.83 8.24
C VAL A 211 13.67 -24.83 8.12
N VAL A 212 13.48 -24.01 9.12
CA VAL A 212 12.32 -23.13 9.27
C VAL A 212 12.72 -21.69 8.98
N GLY A 213 11.96 -20.98 8.18
CA GLY A 213 12.12 -19.55 8.01
C GLY A 213 11.79 -18.79 9.29
N GLN A 214 12.54 -17.72 9.56
CA GLN A 214 12.39 -16.94 10.79
C GLN A 214 10.99 -16.34 10.95
N GLY A 215 10.31 -16.01 9.85
CA GLY A 215 8.93 -15.54 9.85
C GLY A 215 7.94 -16.63 10.25
N ALA A 216 8.11 -17.85 9.72
CA ALA A 216 7.30 -19.01 10.10
C ALA A 216 7.51 -19.36 11.58
N LEU A 217 8.77 -19.36 12.07
CA LEU A 217 9.08 -19.59 13.47
C LEU A 217 8.34 -18.61 14.42
N ARG A 218 8.21 -17.35 14.04
CA ARG A 218 7.50 -16.35 14.85
C ARG A 218 5.99 -16.57 14.87
N GLN A 219 5.45 -17.16 13.82
CA GLN A 219 4.01 -17.27 13.59
C GLN A 219 3.40 -18.56 14.09
N PHE A 220 4.11 -19.70 13.97
CA PHE A 220 3.58 -21.02 14.24
C PHE A 220 4.17 -21.67 15.48
N VAL A 221 3.39 -22.54 16.13
CA VAL A 221 3.81 -23.32 17.30
C VAL A 221 4.63 -24.54 16.86
N GLY A 222 5.60 -24.95 17.68
CA GLY A 222 6.33 -26.21 17.50
C GLY A 222 7.41 -26.20 16.43
N LEU A 223 7.89 -25.01 16.03
CA LEU A 223 8.93 -24.85 15.00
C LEU A 223 10.31 -24.52 15.56
N GLU A 224 10.53 -24.64 16.86
CA GLU A 224 11.84 -24.45 17.51
C GLU A 224 12.81 -25.60 17.13
N VAL A 225 14.11 -25.31 17.06
CA VAL A 225 15.14 -26.31 16.75
C VAL A 225 15.11 -27.47 17.76
N GLY A 226 15.08 -28.70 17.27
CA GLY A 226 14.95 -29.92 18.05
C GLY A 226 13.51 -30.40 18.24
N GLN A 227 12.51 -29.58 17.94
CA GLN A 227 11.10 -29.99 18.01
C GLN A 227 10.73 -30.95 16.89
N GLN A 228 9.78 -31.82 17.22
CA GLN A 228 9.18 -32.75 16.26
C GLN A 228 7.74 -32.36 15.96
N LEU A 229 7.39 -32.33 14.69
CA LEU A 229 6.04 -32.04 14.24
C LEU A 229 5.55 -33.13 13.28
N ARG A 230 4.25 -33.32 13.22
CA ARG A 230 3.62 -34.31 12.35
C ARG A 230 3.08 -33.64 11.08
N LEU A 231 3.69 -33.97 9.93
CA LEU A 231 3.28 -33.46 8.62
C LEU A 231 3.02 -34.63 7.67
N ALA A 232 1.94 -34.57 6.92
CA ALA A 232 1.48 -35.64 6.03
C ALA A 232 1.49 -37.03 6.71
N GLY A 233 1.11 -37.08 8.00
CA GLY A 233 1.07 -38.33 8.78
C GLY A 233 2.43 -38.84 9.26
N GLN A 234 3.54 -38.17 8.95
CA GLN A 234 4.91 -38.56 9.29
C GLN A 234 5.54 -37.57 10.28
N GLN A 235 6.48 -38.04 11.09
CA GLN A 235 7.24 -37.18 12.00
C GLN A 235 8.41 -36.53 11.28
N TRP A 236 8.57 -35.23 11.52
CA TRP A 236 9.64 -34.38 10.99
C TRP A 236 10.32 -33.66 12.13
N THR A 237 11.64 -33.49 12.03
CA THR A 237 12.45 -32.81 13.04
C THR A 237 12.93 -31.47 12.51
N VAL A 238 12.72 -30.41 13.27
CA VAL A 238 13.30 -29.10 12.96
C VAL A 238 14.78 -29.10 13.35
N VAL A 239 15.67 -28.89 12.38
CA VAL A 239 17.13 -28.96 12.60
C VAL A 239 17.82 -27.61 12.48
N GLY A 240 17.12 -26.59 12.01
CA GLY A 240 17.67 -25.26 11.90
C GLY A 240 16.63 -24.20 11.59
N VAL A 241 17.05 -22.95 11.70
CA VAL A 241 16.29 -21.75 11.34
C VAL A 241 17.12 -20.95 10.36
N PHE A 242 16.47 -20.44 9.31
CA PHE A 242 17.11 -19.53 8.36
C PHE A 242 16.43 -18.17 8.33
N ALA A 243 17.16 -17.18 7.88
CA ALA A 243 16.67 -15.85 7.56
C ALA A 243 17.05 -15.51 6.11
N ALA A 244 16.08 -14.98 5.36
CA ALA A 244 16.23 -14.55 3.97
C ALA A 244 15.91 -13.05 3.79
N ASN A 245 15.15 -12.46 4.70
CA ASN A 245 14.57 -11.11 4.62
C ASN A 245 13.67 -10.91 3.40
N ASP A 246 13.01 -11.98 2.96
CA ASP A 246 12.07 -12.00 1.85
C ASP A 246 10.92 -13.00 2.14
N SER A 247 10.09 -13.36 1.15
CA SER A 247 8.94 -14.25 1.38
C SER A 247 9.32 -15.66 1.83
N HIS A 248 10.55 -16.13 1.57
CA HIS A 248 11.01 -17.44 2.02
C HIS A 248 11.07 -17.53 3.54
N ASP A 249 11.21 -16.40 4.27
CA ASP A 249 11.12 -16.40 5.74
C ASP A 249 9.83 -17.00 6.28
N SER A 250 8.80 -17.13 5.44
CA SER A 250 7.50 -17.70 5.79
C SER A 250 7.38 -19.20 5.49
N GLU A 251 8.44 -19.82 4.97
CA GLU A 251 8.43 -21.20 4.49
C GLU A 251 9.15 -22.16 5.43
N LEU A 252 8.83 -23.46 5.28
CA LEU A 252 9.59 -24.59 5.82
C LEU A 252 10.32 -25.28 4.68
N TRP A 253 11.63 -25.46 4.77
CA TRP A 253 12.41 -26.13 3.73
C TRP A 253 12.85 -27.51 4.15
N GLY A 254 12.69 -28.50 3.27
CA GLY A 254 13.14 -29.86 3.46
C GLY A 254 13.69 -30.46 2.16
N ASP A 255 14.23 -31.67 2.26
CA ASP A 255 14.71 -32.39 1.09
C ASP A 255 13.59 -32.67 0.10
N MET A 256 13.82 -32.33 -1.19
CA MET A 256 12.81 -32.43 -2.25
C MET A 256 12.19 -33.83 -2.35
N GLN A 257 13.03 -34.88 -2.37
CA GLN A 257 12.56 -36.24 -2.55
C GLN A 257 11.78 -36.73 -1.33
N THR A 258 12.21 -36.34 -0.15
CA THR A 258 11.54 -36.70 1.11
C THR A 258 10.18 -36.02 1.23
N VAL A 259 10.09 -34.71 0.85
CA VAL A 259 8.81 -33.98 0.77
C VAL A 259 7.90 -34.58 -0.30
N ALA A 260 8.43 -34.86 -1.50
CA ALA A 260 7.68 -35.48 -2.59
C ALA A 260 7.04 -36.81 -2.17
N SER A 261 7.83 -37.66 -1.50
CA SER A 261 7.38 -38.96 -1.00
C SER A 261 6.27 -38.78 0.06
N ALA A 262 6.47 -37.91 1.04
CA ALA A 262 5.52 -37.68 2.12
C ALA A 262 4.15 -37.18 1.60
N TYR A 263 4.18 -36.27 0.63
CA TYR A 263 2.99 -35.67 0.04
C TYR A 263 2.49 -36.38 -1.25
N ARG A 264 3.03 -37.58 -1.56
CA ARG A 264 2.65 -38.43 -2.69
C ARG A 264 2.71 -37.72 -4.05
N ARG A 265 3.77 -36.93 -4.27
CA ARG A 265 3.97 -36.16 -5.51
C ARG A 265 4.79 -36.91 -6.58
N GLY A 266 5.25 -38.11 -6.27
CA GLY A 266 6.04 -38.93 -7.19
C GLY A 266 7.41 -38.30 -7.51
N SER A 267 7.80 -38.38 -8.79
CA SER A 267 9.08 -37.83 -9.29
C SER A 267 8.93 -36.49 -10.03
N SER A 268 7.72 -35.89 -10.01
CA SER A 268 7.47 -34.59 -10.61
C SER A 268 7.96 -33.45 -9.73
N ALA A 269 8.21 -32.28 -10.35
CA ALA A 269 8.42 -31.02 -9.66
C ALA A 269 7.28 -30.04 -9.97
N GLN A 270 7.15 -29.00 -9.18
CA GLN A 270 6.18 -27.94 -9.43
C GLN A 270 6.82 -26.74 -10.11
N SER A 271 8.10 -26.50 -9.84
CA SER A 271 8.87 -25.47 -10.52
C SER A 271 10.32 -25.93 -10.75
N VAL A 272 10.98 -25.31 -11.70
CA VAL A 272 12.44 -25.36 -11.84
C VAL A 272 12.93 -23.93 -11.80
N THR A 273 13.78 -23.63 -10.80
CA THR A 273 14.46 -22.35 -10.72
C THR A 273 15.88 -22.53 -11.22
N VAL A 274 16.31 -21.65 -12.13
CA VAL A 274 17.65 -21.67 -12.71
C VAL A 274 18.35 -20.34 -12.50
N ARG A 275 19.68 -20.35 -12.37
CA ARG A 275 20.52 -19.17 -12.51
C ARG A 275 20.86 -18.96 -13.98
N LEU A 276 20.70 -17.74 -14.45
CA LEU A 276 21.11 -17.33 -15.78
C LEU A 276 22.59 -16.90 -15.77
N THR A 277 23.26 -17.04 -16.90
CA THR A 277 24.64 -16.53 -17.07
C THR A 277 24.71 -15.01 -16.96
N SER A 278 23.65 -14.34 -17.37
CA SER A 278 23.42 -12.90 -17.20
C SER A 278 21.92 -12.61 -17.33
N PRO A 279 21.41 -11.45 -16.86
CA PRO A 279 20.01 -11.08 -17.07
C PRO A 279 19.59 -11.09 -18.56
N GLN A 280 20.49 -10.74 -19.48
CA GLN A 280 20.25 -10.74 -20.93
C GLN A 280 20.12 -12.15 -21.54
N ALA A 281 20.62 -13.18 -20.86
CA ALA A 281 20.45 -14.56 -21.28
C ALA A 281 19.01 -15.08 -21.12
N PHE A 282 18.13 -14.31 -20.46
CA PHE A 282 16.74 -14.68 -20.24
C PHE A 282 15.98 -14.94 -21.55
N ASP A 283 16.14 -14.06 -22.56
CA ASP A 283 15.45 -14.21 -23.83
C ASP A 283 15.91 -15.46 -24.59
N THR A 284 17.21 -15.75 -24.55
CA THR A 284 17.79 -16.97 -25.14
C THR A 284 17.25 -18.22 -24.44
N PHE A 285 17.23 -18.21 -23.11
CA PHE A 285 16.70 -19.33 -22.30
C PHE A 285 15.21 -19.55 -22.59
N LYS A 286 14.43 -18.50 -22.57
CA LYS A 286 12.98 -18.54 -22.82
C LYS A 286 12.69 -19.04 -24.25
N ALA A 287 13.40 -18.52 -25.26
CA ALA A 287 13.24 -18.95 -26.65
C ALA A 287 13.58 -20.42 -26.85
N ALA A 288 14.65 -20.91 -26.21
CA ALA A 288 15.06 -22.32 -26.28
C ALA A 288 13.99 -23.25 -25.72
N LEU A 289 13.37 -22.92 -24.57
CA LEU A 289 12.33 -23.72 -23.96
C LEU A 289 11.00 -23.63 -24.72
N SER A 290 10.67 -22.46 -25.25
CA SER A 290 9.43 -22.26 -26.02
C SER A 290 9.44 -22.95 -27.40
N SER A 291 10.63 -23.15 -27.98
CA SER A 291 10.79 -23.84 -29.27
C SER A 291 10.86 -25.37 -29.15
N ASP A 292 11.04 -25.93 -27.95
CA ASP A 292 11.12 -27.38 -27.75
C ASP A 292 9.68 -27.97 -27.70
N PRO A 293 9.27 -28.78 -28.68
CA PRO A 293 7.92 -29.32 -28.76
C PRO A 293 7.56 -30.28 -27.60
N ARG A 294 8.55 -30.76 -26.86
CA ARG A 294 8.35 -31.64 -25.70
C ARG A 294 7.91 -30.84 -24.47
N LEU A 295 8.14 -29.53 -24.45
CA LEU A 295 7.91 -28.67 -23.31
C LEU A 295 6.66 -27.80 -23.54
N LYS A 296 5.74 -27.86 -22.59
CA LYS A 296 4.62 -26.92 -22.48
C LYS A 296 4.80 -26.14 -21.18
N VAL A 297 5.67 -25.14 -21.23
CA VAL A 297 6.11 -24.42 -20.04
C VAL A 297 5.94 -22.90 -20.21
N ASP A 298 5.75 -22.21 -19.10
CA ASP A 298 5.83 -20.77 -18.98
C ASP A 298 7.13 -20.39 -18.25
N VAL A 299 7.85 -19.45 -18.81
CA VAL A 299 9.14 -19.00 -18.31
C VAL A 299 9.05 -17.52 -17.95
N SER A 300 9.44 -17.17 -16.75
CA SER A 300 9.55 -15.78 -16.28
C SER A 300 10.81 -15.61 -15.43
N THR A 301 11.32 -14.38 -15.32
CA THR A 301 12.31 -14.11 -14.27
C THR A 301 11.66 -14.30 -12.91
N THR A 302 12.43 -14.67 -11.88
CA THR A 302 11.85 -14.82 -10.54
C THR A 302 11.31 -13.48 -10.02
N ARG A 303 11.91 -12.35 -10.40
CA ARG A 303 11.39 -11.01 -10.11
C ARG A 303 10.01 -10.78 -10.73
N GLU A 304 9.84 -11.09 -12.00
CA GLU A 304 8.55 -10.96 -12.70
C GLU A 304 7.49 -11.86 -12.05
N TYR A 305 7.85 -13.10 -11.75
CA TYR A 305 6.96 -14.07 -11.10
C TYR A 305 6.43 -13.55 -9.75
N TYR A 306 7.32 -13.17 -8.85
CA TYR A 306 6.92 -12.69 -7.53
C TYR A 306 6.22 -11.31 -7.58
N THR A 307 6.57 -10.45 -8.55
CA THR A 307 5.85 -9.21 -8.77
C THR A 307 4.39 -9.48 -9.15
N LYS A 308 4.16 -10.37 -10.12
CA LYS A 308 2.79 -10.78 -10.52
C LYS A 308 2.02 -11.41 -9.35
N GLN A 309 2.68 -12.21 -8.52
CA GLN A 309 2.07 -12.80 -7.32
C GLN A 309 1.60 -11.74 -6.32
N SER A 310 2.31 -10.61 -6.21
CA SER A 310 1.96 -9.52 -5.31
C SER A 310 0.84 -8.61 -5.82
N GLU A 311 0.66 -8.49 -7.15
CA GLU A 311 -0.23 -7.49 -7.76
C GLU A 311 -1.69 -7.67 -7.37
N GLY A 312 -2.18 -8.91 -7.34
CA GLY A 312 -3.57 -9.21 -7.04
C GLY A 312 -3.98 -8.68 -5.66
N LEU A 313 -3.27 -9.10 -4.62
CA LEU A 313 -3.55 -8.71 -3.24
C LEU A 313 -3.27 -7.22 -3.01
N THR A 314 -2.14 -6.70 -3.53
CA THR A 314 -1.81 -5.28 -3.41
C THR A 314 -2.88 -4.38 -4.04
N ARG A 315 -3.45 -4.80 -5.18
CA ARG A 315 -4.56 -4.09 -5.83
C ARG A 315 -5.80 -4.08 -4.93
N VAL A 316 -6.17 -5.21 -4.34
CA VAL A 316 -7.30 -5.31 -3.42
C VAL A 316 -7.09 -4.39 -2.21
N ILE A 317 -5.93 -4.49 -1.55
CA ILE A 317 -5.58 -3.64 -0.40
C ILE A 317 -5.66 -2.15 -0.78
N ARG A 318 -5.13 -1.78 -1.94
CA ARG A 318 -5.16 -0.39 -2.44
C ARG A 318 -6.59 0.09 -2.68
N VAL A 319 -7.42 -0.71 -3.33
CA VAL A 319 -8.83 -0.36 -3.59
C VAL A 319 -9.58 -0.19 -2.27
N VAL A 320 -9.46 -1.15 -1.35
CA VAL A 320 -10.09 -1.06 -0.03
C VAL A 320 -9.58 0.16 0.74
N GLY A 321 -8.26 0.38 0.77
CA GLY A 321 -7.66 1.53 1.46
C GLY A 321 -8.13 2.87 0.92
N ILE A 322 -8.19 3.03 -0.40
CA ILE A 322 -8.71 4.25 -1.05
C ILE A 322 -10.20 4.41 -0.77
N THR A 323 -10.99 3.35 -0.83
CA THR A 323 -12.43 3.40 -0.57
C THR A 323 -12.71 3.82 0.88
N VAL A 324 -12.08 3.16 1.85
CA VAL A 324 -12.21 3.50 3.28
C VAL A 324 -11.72 4.93 3.53
N GLY A 325 -10.54 5.29 3.00
CA GLY A 325 -9.99 6.64 3.09
C GLY A 325 -10.94 7.69 2.51
N THR A 326 -11.62 7.40 1.39
CA THR A 326 -12.59 8.32 0.77
C THR A 326 -13.83 8.50 1.65
N ILE A 327 -14.39 7.42 2.18
CA ILE A 327 -15.54 7.49 3.09
C ILE A 327 -15.21 8.32 4.34
N MET A 328 -14.05 8.05 4.96
CA MET A 328 -13.58 8.81 6.11
C MET A 328 -13.30 10.29 5.75
N ALA A 329 -12.74 10.56 4.56
CA ALA A 329 -12.49 11.92 4.09
C ALA A 329 -13.79 12.72 3.93
N ILE A 330 -14.85 12.12 3.42
CA ILE A 330 -16.17 12.74 3.34
C ILE A 330 -16.65 13.13 4.75
N GLY A 331 -16.54 12.22 5.73
CA GLY A 331 -16.87 12.52 7.13
C GLY A 331 -16.04 13.68 7.70
N ALA A 332 -14.73 13.68 7.45
CA ALA A 332 -13.83 14.74 7.90
C ALA A 332 -14.14 16.09 7.23
N ILE A 333 -14.52 16.11 5.94
CA ILE A 333 -14.96 17.32 5.24
C ILE A 333 -16.22 17.88 5.90
N PHE A 334 -17.23 17.07 6.23
CA PHE A 334 -18.43 17.54 6.91
C PHE A 334 -18.11 18.06 8.33
N GLY A 335 -17.24 17.39 9.07
CA GLY A 335 -16.73 17.88 10.36
C GLY A 335 -16.03 19.23 10.25
N ALA A 336 -15.13 19.38 9.27
CA ALA A 336 -14.43 20.63 8.99
C ALA A 336 -15.39 21.74 8.58
N LEU A 337 -16.35 21.45 7.68
CA LEU A 337 -17.41 22.41 7.27
C LEU A 337 -18.17 22.94 8.48
N ASN A 338 -18.68 22.05 9.33
CA ASN A 338 -19.48 22.43 10.51
C ASN A 338 -18.66 23.28 11.48
N THR A 339 -17.44 22.85 11.78
CA THR A 339 -16.52 23.58 12.67
C THR A 339 -16.15 24.95 12.12
N MET A 340 -15.87 25.05 10.81
CA MET A 340 -15.50 26.31 10.17
C MET A 340 -16.68 27.27 10.03
N PHE A 341 -17.90 26.77 9.79
CA PHE A 341 -19.08 27.62 9.82
C PHE A 341 -19.33 28.22 11.21
N ALA A 342 -19.18 27.43 12.28
CA ALA A 342 -19.25 27.94 13.65
C ALA A 342 -18.15 28.97 13.95
N ALA A 343 -16.91 28.69 13.52
CA ALA A 343 -15.79 29.62 13.70
C ALA A 343 -16.01 30.95 12.99
N ILE A 344 -16.53 30.94 11.77
CA ILE A 344 -16.83 32.16 11.00
C ILE A 344 -18.01 32.91 11.65
N ALA A 345 -19.06 32.23 12.10
CA ALA A 345 -20.18 32.86 12.77
C ALA A 345 -19.71 33.61 14.06
N ALA A 346 -18.85 33.01 14.85
CA ALA A 346 -18.28 33.64 16.05
C ALA A 346 -17.41 34.88 15.73
N ARG A 347 -16.89 35.01 14.49
CA ARG A 347 -16.05 36.13 14.03
C ARG A 347 -16.74 37.04 13.05
N ALA A 348 -18.07 36.91 12.87
CA ALA A 348 -18.81 37.65 11.86
C ALA A 348 -18.61 39.18 11.99
N ARG A 349 -18.59 39.70 13.24
CA ARG A 349 -18.36 41.11 13.50
C ARG A 349 -16.95 41.56 13.11
N GLU A 350 -15.91 40.80 13.43
CA GLU A 350 -14.50 41.11 13.05
C GLU A 350 -14.39 41.16 11.51
N ILE A 351 -14.94 40.17 10.81
CA ILE A 351 -14.95 40.13 9.35
C ILE A 351 -15.72 41.30 8.76
N ALA A 352 -16.88 41.67 9.35
CA ALA A 352 -17.67 42.83 8.91
C ALA A 352 -16.91 44.15 9.10
N THR A 353 -16.23 44.32 10.22
CA THR A 353 -15.37 45.51 10.50
C THR A 353 -14.23 45.61 9.49
N LEU A 354 -13.51 44.50 9.21
CA LEU A 354 -12.46 44.50 8.18
C LEU A 354 -12.99 44.89 6.81
N ARG A 355 -14.21 44.43 6.47
CA ARG A 355 -14.86 44.80 5.20
C ARG A 355 -15.32 46.25 5.17
N ALA A 356 -15.78 46.80 6.30
CA ALA A 356 -16.20 48.18 6.42
C ALA A 356 -15.02 49.16 6.20
N ILE A 357 -13.83 48.79 6.66
CA ILE A 357 -12.60 49.59 6.46
C ILE A 357 -11.93 49.37 5.10
N GLY A 358 -12.56 48.59 4.18
CA GLY A 358 -12.15 48.51 2.78
C GLY A 358 -11.46 47.19 2.35
N PHE A 359 -11.36 46.16 3.19
CA PHE A 359 -10.90 44.83 2.76
C PHE A 359 -11.91 44.17 1.81
N ARG A 360 -11.47 43.75 0.63
CA ARG A 360 -12.30 43.08 -0.36
C ARG A 360 -12.59 41.61 0.04
N GLY A 361 -13.61 41.02 -0.57
CA GLY A 361 -14.00 39.62 -0.26
C GLY A 361 -12.92 38.58 -0.55
N VAL A 362 -12.10 38.76 -1.63
CA VAL A 362 -11.05 37.80 -2.01
C VAL A 362 -10.00 37.60 -0.90
N PRO A 363 -9.40 38.66 -0.28
CA PRO A 363 -8.54 38.50 0.86
C PRO A 363 -9.14 37.70 2.02
N VAL A 364 -10.42 37.87 2.30
CA VAL A 364 -11.14 37.13 3.36
C VAL A 364 -11.25 35.64 3.00
N VAL A 365 -11.67 35.35 1.74
CA VAL A 365 -11.74 33.94 1.27
C VAL A 365 -10.41 33.22 1.40
N VAL A 366 -9.34 33.84 0.89
CA VAL A 366 -8.01 33.22 0.90
C VAL A 366 -7.48 33.10 2.33
N ALA A 367 -7.72 34.08 3.21
CA ALA A 367 -7.31 34.01 4.61
C ALA A 367 -7.97 32.83 5.34
N VAL A 368 -9.29 32.63 5.19
CA VAL A 368 -10.02 31.50 5.78
C VAL A 368 -9.53 30.16 5.19
N LEU A 369 -9.26 30.12 3.87
CA LEU A 369 -8.69 28.92 3.25
C LEU A 369 -7.29 28.61 3.80
N LEU A 370 -6.43 29.62 3.99
CA LEU A 370 -5.10 29.42 4.58
C LEU A 370 -5.19 28.88 6.02
N GLU A 371 -6.15 29.37 6.82
CA GLU A 371 -6.40 28.86 8.17
C GLU A 371 -6.80 27.36 8.15
N THR A 372 -7.76 26.97 7.29
CA THR A 372 -8.17 25.58 7.17
C THR A 372 -7.07 24.69 6.59
N MET A 373 -6.31 25.17 5.62
CA MET A 373 -5.19 24.42 5.05
C MET A 373 -4.05 24.24 6.06
N LEU A 374 -3.80 25.21 6.94
CA LEU A 374 -2.85 25.07 8.04
C LEU A 374 -3.28 23.97 9.01
N LEU A 375 -4.56 23.94 9.42
CA LEU A 375 -5.09 22.87 10.26
C LEU A 375 -5.03 21.51 9.57
N ALA A 376 -5.30 21.45 8.27
CA ALA A 376 -5.19 20.25 7.47
C ALA A 376 -3.73 19.77 7.33
N LEU A 377 -2.80 20.69 7.16
CA LEU A 377 -1.36 20.39 7.17
C LEU A 377 -0.93 19.78 8.50
N LEU A 378 -1.32 20.40 9.62
CA LEU A 378 -1.02 19.87 10.96
C LEU A 378 -1.64 18.46 11.15
N GLY A 379 -2.90 18.27 10.73
CA GLY A 379 -3.55 16.96 10.77
C GLY A 379 -2.85 15.94 9.89
N GLY A 380 -2.48 16.32 8.67
CA GLY A 380 -1.76 15.44 7.74
C GLY A 380 -0.39 15.02 8.26
N VAL A 381 0.39 15.97 8.80
CA VAL A 381 1.71 15.69 9.41
C VAL A 381 1.56 14.80 10.64
N LEU A 382 0.62 15.14 11.54
CA LEU A 382 0.36 14.34 12.75
C LEU A 382 -0.07 12.92 12.40
N GLY A 383 -1.05 12.76 11.50
CA GLY A 383 -1.52 11.44 11.06
C GLY A 383 -0.41 10.62 10.39
N GLY A 384 0.36 11.23 9.48
CA GLY A 384 1.51 10.58 8.84
C GLY A 384 2.59 10.19 9.83
N PHE A 385 2.94 11.06 10.77
CA PHE A 385 3.96 10.80 11.81
C PHE A 385 3.55 9.67 12.75
N VAL A 386 2.32 9.71 13.26
CA VAL A 386 1.78 8.64 14.15
C VAL A 386 1.75 7.32 13.41
N THR A 387 1.31 7.30 12.15
CA THR A 387 1.31 6.09 11.33
C THR A 387 2.72 5.57 11.10
N TRP A 388 3.68 6.43 10.80
CA TRP A 388 5.07 6.03 10.65
C TRP A 388 5.63 5.43 11.95
N LEU A 389 5.36 6.05 13.08
CA LEU A 389 5.84 5.59 14.38
C LEU A 389 5.28 4.21 14.77
N ILE A 390 4.01 3.95 14.48
CA ILE A 390 3.31 2.71 14.89
C ILE A 390 3.55 1.59 13.88
N PHE A 391 3.44 1.89 12.59
CA PHE A 391 3.37 0.86 11.56
C PHE A 391 4.67 0.64 10.78
N ASN A 392 5.61 1.59 10.75
CA ASN A 392 6.84 1.36 9.99
C ASN A 392 7.68 0.24 10.60
N GLY A 393 7.90 -0.84 9.86
CA GLY A 393 8.57 -2.05 10.34
C GLY A 393 7.68 -3.00 11.14
N TYR A 394 6.39 -2.68 11.34
CA TYR A 394 5.47 -3.62 11.99
C TYR A 394 5.31 -4.88 11.15
N THR A 395 5.52 -6.03 11.77
CA THR A 395 5.44 -7.33 11.10
C THR A 395 4.00 -7.84 11.13
N ALA A 396 3.47 -8.16 9.98
CA ALA A 396 2.16 -8.78 9.81
C ALA A 396 2.26 -10.01 8.90
N SER A 397 1.20 -10.79 8.85
CA SER A 397 1.06 -11.88 7.90
C SER A 397 -0.29 -11.82 7.19
N THR A 398 -0.30 -12.22 5.93
CA THR A 398 -1.51 -12.35 5.14
C THR A 398 -1.44 -13.58 4.24
N LEU A 399 -2.58 -14.01 3.72
CA LEU A 399 -2.65 -15.13 2.79
C LEU A 399 -2.07 -14.69 1.44
N GLY A 400 -1.02 -15.37 1.00
CA GLY A 400 -0.42 -15.19 -0.33
C GLY A 400 -1.16 -15.97 -1.42
N SER A 401 -0.71 -15.82 -2.67
CA SER A 401 -1.30 -16.49 -3.85
C SER A 401 -1.20 -18.01 -3.79
N ASN A 402 -0.26 -18.56 -3.04
CA ASN A 402 -0.10 -19.99 -2.79
C ASN A 402 -0.95 -20.51 -1.62
N PHE A 403 -1.97 -19.76 -1.20
CA PHE A 403 -2.83 -20.10 -0.05
C PHE A 403 -2.06 -20.37 1.24
N SER A 404 -0.84 -19.88 1.36
CA SER A 404 0.00 -19.91 2.57
C SER A 404 0.16 -18.54 3.18
N GLN A 405 0.46 -18.51 4.48
CA GLN A 405 0.76 -17.24 5.17
C GLN A 405 2.10 -16.69 4.69
N VAL A 406 2.10 -15.44 4.28
CA VAL A 406 3.31 -14.68 3.95
C VAL A 406 3.49 -13.60 5.01
N VAL A 407 4.62 -13.66 5.70
CA VAL A 407 5.03 -12.66 6.68
C VAL A 407 5.73 -11.52 5.95
N PHE A 408 5.35 -10.29 6.27
CA PHE A 408 5.94 -9.09 5.67
C PHE A 408 5.97 -7.96 6.68
N GLN A 409 6.75 -6.94 6.40
CA GLN A 409 6.79 -5.73 7.23
C GLN A 409 6.10 -4.58 6.52
N PHE A 410 5.30 -3.83 7.27
CA PHE A 410 4.73 -2.58 6.77
C PHE A 410 5.84 -1.60 6.40
N ARG A 411 5.70 -0.97 5.25
CA ARG A 411 6.67 0.00 4.76
C ARG A 411 6.00 1.36 4.57
N VAL A 412 6.26 2.29 5.48
CA VAL A 412 5.79 3.67 5.35
C VAL A 412 6.83 4.48 4.60
N SER A 413 6.71 4.54 3.28
CA SER A 413 7.63 5.29 2.44
C SER A 413 7.34 6.81 2.46
N PRO A 414 8.34 7.66 2.15
CA PRO A 414 8.12 9.11 1.98
C PRO A 414 7.04 9.41 0.93
N GLN A 415 6.89 8.55 -0.06
CA GLN A 415 5.89 8.70 -1.12
C GLN A 415 4.47 8.48 -0.61
N LEU A 416 4.28 7.56 0.34
CA LEU A 416 2.99 7.37 1.02
C LEU A 416 2.66 8.53 1.94
N LEU A 417 3.63 9.05 2.69
CA LEU A 417 3.45 10.23 3.53
C LEU A 417 3.05 11.45 2.69
N TRP A 418 3.71 11.64 1.54
CA TRP A 418 3.35 12.68 0.59
C TRP A 418 1.92 12.50 0.04
N THR A 419 1.52 11.27 -0.26
CA THR A 419 0.16 10.96 -0.67
C THR A 419 -0.85 11.30 0.41
N GLY A 420 -0.60 10.90 1.66
CA GLY A 420 -1.42 11.27 2.82
C GLY A 420 -1.54 12.78 3.00
N LEU A 421 -0.43 13.52 2.85
CA LEU A 421 -0.42 14.98 2.93
C LEU A 421 -1.27 15.61 1.81
N LYS A 422 -1.21 15.11 0.57
CA LYS A 422 -2.07 15.58 -0.51
C LYS A 422 -3.56 15.36 -0.19
N TRP A 423 -3.92 14.24 0.42
CA TRP A 423 -5.28 13.97 0.86
C TRP A 423 -5.72 14.95 1.96
N ALA A 424 -4.86 15.19 2.96
CA ALA A 424 -5.12 16.19 4.00
C ALA A 424 -5.42 17.56 3.41
N MET A 425 -4.56 18.02 2.49
CA MET A 425 -4.72 19.32 1.83
C MET A 425 -6.01 19.41 1.01
N ALA A 426 -6.39 18.33 0.32
CA ALA A 426 -7.65 18.26 -0.42
C ALA A 426 -8.87 18.36 0.52
N ILE A 427 -8.85 17.65 1.63
CA ILE A 427 -9.91 17.69 2.66
C ILE A 427 -10.02 19.10 3.25
N GLY A 428 -8.89 19.71 3.62
CA GLY A 428 -8.85 21.07 4.16
C GLY A 428 -9.34 22.12 3.18
N PHE A 429 -8.94 21.99 1.90
CA PHE A 429 -9.40 22.90 0.84
C PHE A 429 -10.92 22.82 0.64
N ILE A 430 -11.49 21.63 0.50
CA ILE A 430 -12.93 21.45 0.30
C ILE A 430 -13.70 21.87 1.55
N GLY A 431 -13.25 21.46 2.73
CA GLY A 431 -13.86 21.78 4.02
C GLY A 431 -13.82 23.28 4.34
N GLY A 432 -12.80 24.01 3.84
CA GLY A 432 -12.66 25.46 4.02
C GLY A 432 -13.36 26.30 2.95
N LEU A 433 -13.55 25.80 1.74
CA LEU A 433 -13.98 26.58 0.59
C LEU A 433 -15.38 27.20 0.77
N PHE A 434 -16.37 26.39 1.15
CA PHE A 434 -17.74 26.87 1.32
C PHE A 434 -17.88 27.86 2.47
N PRO A 435 -17.34 27.61 3.68
CA PRO A 435 -17.29 28.58 4.77
C PRO A 435 -16.59 29.88 4.37
N ALA A 436 -15.44 29.81 3.67
CA ALA A 436 -14.68 30.97 3.22
C ALA A 436 -15.50 31.86 2.27
N VAL A 437 -16.17 31.26 1.29
CA VAL A 437 -17.04 32.02 0.38
C VAL A 437 -18.21 32.66 1.12
N ARG A 438 -18.81 31.95 2.09
CA ARG A 438 -19.88 32.50 2.92
C ARG A 438 -19.40 33.69 3.74
N ALA A 439 -18.22 33.59 4.36
CA ALA A 439 -17.60 34.69 5.11
C ALA A 439 -17.46 35.97 4.27
N ALA A 440 -17.02 35.82 3.01
CA ALA A 440 -16.87 36.95 2.09
C ALA A 440 -18.20 37.56 1.62
N ARG A 441 -19.31 36.84 1.72
CA ARG A 441 -20.65 37.29 1.28
C ARG A 441 -21.51 37.81 2.44
N LEU A 442 -21.04 37.79 3.70
CA LEU A 442 -21.81 38.33 4.85
C LEU A 442 -22.15 39.81 4.60
N PRO A 443 -23.43 40.25 4.76
CA PRO A 443 -23.80 41.63 4.68
C PRO A 443 -23.20 42.40 5.86
N VAL A 444 -22.42 43.46 5.59
CA VAL A 444 -21.74 44.25 6.61
C VAL A 444 -22.71 44.87 7.61
N THR A 445 -23.85 45.38 7.09
CA THR A 445 -24.91 46.02 7.89
C THR A 445 -25.57 45.08 8.88
N THR A 446 -25.86 43.82 8.46
CA THR A 446 -26.51 42.83 9.33
C THR A 446 -25.54 42.33 10.41
N ALA A 447 -24.30 42.05 10.02
CA ALA A 447 -23.28 41.51 10.95
C ALA A 447 -22.84 42.52 12.04
N LEU A 448 -23.01 43.83 11.81
CA LEU A 448 -22.74 44.87 12.79
C LEU A 448 -23.95 45.19 13.70
N ARG A 449 -25.17 44.75 13.29
CA ARG A 449 -26.42 44.98 14.06
C ARG A 449 -26.81 43.83 15.01
N GLU A 450 -26.44 42.60 14.67
CA GLU A 450 -26.69 41.43 15.51
C GLU A 450 -25.68 41.44 16.70
N SER A 451 -26.12 42.06 17.78
CA SER A 451 -25.41 42.13 19.07
C SER A 451 -26.22 41.39 20.13
#